data_fb804483a8045c5e7aeb3c204d192498
#
_entry.id   fb804483a8045c5e7aeb3c204d192498
#
_cell.length_a   1.000
_cell.length_b   1.000
_cell.length_c   1.000
_cell.angle_alpha   90.00
_cell.angle_beta   90.00
_cell.angle_gamma   90.00
#
_symmetry.space_group_name_H-M   'P 1'
#
loop_
_entity.id
_entity.type
_entity.pdbx_description
1 polymer ?
#
loop_
_entity_poly.entity_id
_entity_poly.type
_entity_poly.pdbx_seq_one_letter_code
_entity_poly.pdbx_strand_id
1 'polypeptide(L)'
;MTGKNKTNSKTENKKNSLYKLYINALEIEREGQEFYRQASASAANQVGRKIFAMLADDELVHLGRLKAICGQLLKTHSCVIDLGSYKISY
;
A
#
# COMPACT_ATOMS: atom_id res chain seq x y z
N MET A 1 -20.89 6.01 31.10
CA MET A 1 -19.49 5.71 30.83
C MET A 1 -19.30 4.66 29.75
N THR A 2 -19.86 3.50 29.99
CA THR A 2 -19.71 2.39 29.04
C THR A 2 -20.32 2.66 27.67
N GLY A 3 -21.46 3.36 27.63
CA GLY A 3 -22.09 3.69 26.35
C GLY A 3 -21.24 4.60 25.47
N LYS A 4 -20.59 5.58 26.09
CA LYS A 4 -19.72 6.50 25.38
C LYS A 4 -18.48 5.79 24.84
N ASN A 5 -17.90 4.91 25.64
CA ASN A 5 -16.75 4.12 25.21
C ASN A 5 -17.11 3.17 24.07
N LYS A 6 -18.29 2.57 24.11
CA LYS A 6 -18.75 1.69 23.05
C LYS A 6 -18.87 2.42 21.72
N THR A 7 -19.42 3.62 21.73
CA THR A 7 -19.56 4.42 20.51
C THR A 7 -18.20 4.77 19.92
N ASN A 8 -17.29 5.23 20.76
CA ASN A 8 -15.93 5.55 20.32
C ASN A 8 -15.18 4.32 19.80
N SER A 9 -15.34 3.19 20.48
CA SER A 9 -14.71 1.94 20.07
C SER A 9 -15.17 1.50 18.69
N LYS A 10 -16.46 1.62 18.40
CA LYS A 10 -16.98 1.24 17.07
C LYS A 10 -16.38 2.11 15.98
N THR A 11 -16.29 3.41 16.19
CA THR A 11 -15.71 4.33 15.22
C THR A 11 -14.22 4.03 15.02
N GLU A 12 -13.50 3.84 16.08
CA GLU A 12 -12.08 3.51 16.02
C GLU A 12 -11.85 2.17 15.35
N ASN A 13 -12.70 1.17 15.64
CA ASN A 13 -12.58 -0.13 15.02
C ASN A 13 -12.79 -0.08 13.51
N LYS A 14 -13.73 0.75 13.04
CA LYS A 14 -13.92 0.95 11.61
C LYS A 14 -12.70 1.59 10.96
N LYS A 15 -12.16 2.64 11.58
CA LYS A 15 -10.94 3.28 11.08
C LYS A 15 -9.77 2.31 11.07
N ASN A 16 -9.60 1.54 12.14
CA ASN A 16 -8.53 0.56 12.22
C ASN A 16 -8.70 -0.54 11.19
N SER A 17 -9.92 -1.00 10.94
CA SER A 17 -10.20 -2.02 9.93
C SER A 17 -9.87 -1.50 8.52
N LEU A 18 -10.29 -0.29 8.19
CA LEU A 18 -9.97 0.34 6.91
C LEU A 18 -8.47 0.53 6.75
N TYR A 19 -7.81 0.97 7.82
CA TYR A 19 -6.37 1.17 7.80
C TYR A 19 -5.66 -0.15 7.56
N LYS A 20 -6.06 -1.22 8.23
CA LYS A 20 -5.46 -2.55 8.03
C LYS A 20 -5.66 -3.06 6.62
N LEU A 21 -6.86 -2.89 6.06
CA LEU A 21 -7.12 -3.27 4.68
C LEU A 21 -6.23 -2.51 3.72
N TYR A 22 -6.05 -1.22 3.98
CA TYR A 22 -5.20 -0.37 3.18
C TYR A 22 -3.74 -0.82 3.26
N ILE A 23 -3.23 -1.09 4.46
CA ILE A 23 -1.86 -1.58 4.66
C ILE A 23 -1.65 -2.90 3.92
N ASN A 24 -2.62 -3.80 3.99
CA ASN A 24 -2.54 -5.08 3.28
C ASN A 24 -2.47 -4.86 1.77
N ALA A 25 -3.27 -3.93 1.24
CA ALA A 25 -3.24 -3.62 -0.17
C ALA A 25 -1.87 -3.07 -0.60
N LEU A 26 -1.28 -2.19 0.22
CA LEU A 26 0.04 -1.66 -0.05
C LEU A 26 1.11 -2.75 -0.05
N GLU A 27 1.03 -3.67 0.89
CA GLU A 27 1.98 -4.78 0.95
C GLU A 27 1.88 -5.66 -0.28
N ILE A 28 0.68 -5.95 -0.74
CA ILE A 28 0.46 -6.74 -1.96
C ILE A 28 1.09 -6.04 -3.17
N GLU A 29 0.88 -4.73 -3.30
CA GLU A 29 1.45 -3.97 -4.42
C GLU A 29 2.97 -3.89 -4.32
N ARG A 30 3.51 -3.72 -3.11
CA ARG A 30 4.95 -3.71 -2.90
C ARG A 30 5.57 -5.07 -3.24
N GLU A 31 4.95 -6.14 -2.81
CA GLU A 31 5.42 -7.50 -3.13
C GLU A 31 5.37 -7.76 -4.63
N GLY A 32 4.32 -7.28 -5.29
CA GLY A 32 4.20 -7.36 -6.74
C GLY A 32 5.31 -6.61 -7.44
N GLN A 33 5.62 -5.40 -6.99
CA GLN A 33 6.69 -4.60 -7.55
C GLN A 33 8.04 -5.29 -7.42
N GLU A 34 8.32 -5.85 -6.24
CA GLU A 34 9.54 -6.59 -5.99
C GLU A 34 9.62 -7.85 -6.85
N PHE A 35 8.50 -8.58 -6.95
CA PHE A 35 8.44 -9.77 -7.78
C PHE A 35 8.78 -9.43 -9.25
N TYR A 36 8.18 -8.38 -9.79
CA TYR A 36 8.43 -8.00 -11.17
C TYR A 36 9.84 -7.49 -11.39
N ARG A 37 10.41 -6.80 -10.41
CA ARG A 37 11.81 -6.38 -10.49
C ARG A 37 12.73 -7.57 -10.56
N GLN A 38 12.52 -8.57 -9.72
CA GLN A 38 13.32 -9.78 -9.72
C GLN A 38 13.13 -10.57 -11.02
N ALA A 39 11.90 -10.67 -11.47
CA ALA A 39 11.59 -11.33 -12.74
C ALA A 39 12.29 -10.63 -13.92
N SER A 40 12.31 -9.31 -13.92
CA SER A 40 13.02 -8.53 -14.93
C SER A 40 14.52 -8.85 -14.92
N ALA A 41 15.10 -8.89 -13.73
CA ALA A 41 16.54 -9.15 -13.59
C ALA A 41 16.93 -10.56 -14.02
N SER A 42 16.03 -11.54 -13.82
CA SER A 42 16.31 -12.95 -14.13
C SER A 42 15.76 -13.42 -15.47
N ALA A 43 15.03 -12.57 -16.20
CA ALA A 43 14.47 -12.96 -17.50
C ALA A 43 15.57 -13.29 -18.51
N ALA A 44 15.35 -14.37 -19.27
CA ALA A 44 16.34 -14.88 -20.19
C ALA A 44 16.55 -14.01 -21.44
N ASN A 45 15.51 -13.26 -21.84
CA ASN A 45 15.59 -12.42 -23.03
C ASN A 45 15.21 -10.98 -22.73
N GLN A 46 15.57 -10.11 -23.66
CA GLN A 46 15.40 -8.67 -23.49
C GLN A 46 13.94 -8.25 -23.46
N VAL A 47 13.09 -8.93 -24.21
CA VAL A 47 11.66 -8.62 -24.23
C VAL A 47 11.04 -8.90 -22.86
N GLY A 48 11.35 -10.05 -22.27
CA GLY A 48 10.90 -10.38 -20.94
C GLY A 48 11.38 -9.38 -19.90
N ARG A 49 12.64 -8.96 -19.98
CA ARG A 49 13.18 -7.96 -19.06
C ARG A 49 12.40 -6.66 -19.13
N LYS A 50 12.11 -6.19 -20.35
CA LYS A 50 11.36 -4.95 -20.53
C LYS A 50 9.93 -5.07 -20.03
N ILE A 51 9.26 -6.19 -20.32
CA ILE A 51 7.89 -6.40 -19.88
C ILE A 51 7.81 -6.38 -18.35
N PHE A 52 8.68 -7.11 -17.68
CA PHE A 52 8.67 -7.15 -16.22
C PHE A 52 9.06 -5.81 -15.59
N ALA A 53 9.99 -5.08 -16.21
CA ALA A 53 10.33 -3.75 -15.75
C ALA A 53 9.12 -2.79 -15.85
N MET A 54 8.36 -2.87 -16.94
CA MET A 54 7.15 -2.09 -17.10
C MET A 54 6.09 -2.44 -16.05
N LEU A 55 5.94 -3.73 -15.75
CA LEU A 55 4.99 -4.17 -14.72
C LEU A 55 5.42 -3.67 -13.34
N ALA A 56 6.72 -3.67 -13.06
CA ALA A 56 7.24 -3.13 -11.81
C ALA A 56 6.94 -1.63 -11.68
N ASP A 57 7.10 -0.88 -12.76
CA ASP A 57 6.79 0.55 -12.78
C ASP A 57 5.29 0.79 -12.59
N ASP A 58 4.44 -0.04 -13.18
CA ASP A 58 2.99 0.05 -12.99
C ASP A 58 2.61 -0.15 -11.52
N GLU A 59 3.28 -1.07 -10.83
CA GLU A 59 3.03 -1.27 -9.41
C GLU A 59 3.39 -0.03 -8.57
N LEU A 60 4.41 0.71 -8.96
CA LEU A 60 4.75 1.97 -8.30
C LEU A 60 3.64 3.01 -8.47
N VAL A 61 3.02 3.05 -9.65
CA VAL A 61 1.86 3.92 -9.89
C VAL A 61 0.70 3.53 -8.98
N HIS A 62 0.43 2.23 -8.86
CA HIS A 62 -0.61 1.72 -7.95
C HIS A 62 -0.35 2.11 -6.50
N LEU A 63 0.90 2.01 -6.05
CA LEU A 63 1.28 2.44 -4.71
C LEU A 63 0.99 3.93 -4.50
N GLY A 64 1.31 4.76 -5.49
CA GLY A 64 1.00 6.18 -5.44
C GLY A 64 -0.49 6.46 -5.33
N ARG A 65 -1.31 5.72 -6.06
CA ARG A 65 -2.77 5.84 -6.00
C ARG A 65 -3.31 5.43 -4.64
N LEU A 66 -2.80 4.33 -4.09
CA LEU A 66 -3.20 3.87 -2.77
C LEU A 66 -2.83 4.89 -1.70
N LYS A 67 -1.67 5.54 -1.82
CA LYS A 67 -1.29 6.63 -0.94
C LYS A 67 -2.31 7.77 -0.97
N ALA A 68 -2.72 8.18 -2.16
CA ALA A 68 -3.70 9.24 -2.32
C ALA A 68 -5.04 8.87 -1.68
N ILE A 69 -5.47 7.63 -1.84
CA ILE A 69 -6.70 7.12 -1.21
C ILE A 69 -6.58 7.18 0.31
N CYS A 70 -5.45 6.75 0.86
CA CYS A 70 -5.21 6.82 2.29
C CYS A 70 -5.32 8.25 2.82
N GLY A 71 -4.70 9.20 2.12
CA GLY A 71 -4.78 10.60 2.49
C GLY A 71 -6.21 11.12 2.50
N GLN A 72 -7.05 10.65 1.58
CA GLN A 72 -8.46 11.05 1.55
C GLN A 72 -9.29 10.41 2.65
N LEU A 73 -9.06 9.12 2.91
CA LEU A 73 -9.85 8.38 3.89
C LEU A 73 -9.49 8.75 5.32
N LEU A 74 -8.24 9.13 5.57
CA LEU A 74 -7.72 9.44 6.87
C LEU A 74 -7.35 10.92 6.98
N LYS A 75 -8.24 11.79 6.55
CA LYS A 75 -8.00 13.23 6.40
C LYS A 75 -7.32 13.90 7.57
N THR A 76 -7.59 13.45 8.79
CA THR A 76 -7.09 14.08 10.01
C THR A 76 -5.76 13.52 10.49
N HIS A 77 -5.26 12.49 9.83
CA HIS A 77 -4.03 11.81 10.24
C HIS A 77 -3.11 11.66 9.04
N SER A 78 -1.84 11.96 9.24
CA SER A 78 -0.85 11.61 8.23
C SER A 78 -0.79 10.10 8.10
N CYS A 79 -0.82 9.62 6.87
CA CYS A 79 -0.72 8.21 6.59
C CYS A 79 0.76 7.88 6.39
N VAL A 80 1.41 7.41 7.45
CA VAL A 80 2.79 6.98 7.38
C VAL A 80 2.81 5.46 7.36
N ILE A 81 3.39 4.91 6.32
CA ILE A 81 3.45 3.48 6.13
C ILE A 81 4.90 3.08 6.03
N ASP A 82 5.31 2.18 6.90
CA ASP A 82 6.62 1.60 6.88
C ASP A 82 6.55 0.25 6.17
N LEU A 83 7.07 0.19 4.97
CA LEU A 83 7.13 -1.02 4.17
C LEU A 83 8.58 -1.53 4.10
N GLY A 84 9.21 -1.63 5.24
CA GLY A 84 10.61 -2.03 5.31
C GLY A 84 11.52 -0.91 4.83
N SER A 85 12.15 -1.06 3.67
CA SER A 85 13.01 -0.02 3.13
C SER A 85 12.25 1.18 2.56
N TYR A 86 10.93 1.10 2.48
CA TYR A 86 10.10 2.18 1.98
C TYR A 86 9.32 2.83 3.10
N LYS A 87 9.46 4.13 3.25
CA LYS A 87 8.59 4.91 4.11
C LYS A 87 7.76 5.82 3.23
N ILE A 88 6.45 5.69 3.36
CA ILE A 88 5.51 6.49 2.61
C ILE A 88 4.77 7.38 3.59
N SER A 89 4.91 8.69 3.41
CA SER A 89 4.32 9.69 4.29
C SER A 89 3.33 10.56 3.54
N TYR A 90 2.20 10.81 4.18
CA TYR A 90 1.18 11.74 3.67
C TYR A 90 0.82 12.77 4.67
#